data_00e94cb177af64ea40a79b9c2322de70
#
_entry.id   00e94cb177af64ea40a79b9c2322de70
#
_cell.length_a   1.000
_cell.length_b   1.000
_cell.length_c   1.000
_cell.angle_alpha   90.00
_cell.angle_beta   90.00
_cell.angle_gamma   90.00
#
_symmetry.space_group_name_H-M   'P 1'
#
loop_
_entity.id
_entity.type
_entity.pdbx_description
1 polymer ?
#
loop_
_entity_poly.entity_id
_entity_poly.type
_entity_poly.pdbx_seq_one_letter_code
_entity_poly.pdbx_strand_id
1 'polypeptide(L)'
;MLRAGLIIGGGIALGGIGAGVAGRPAAAAGSTSPVSTSSIGHNHHGRFRAADLQVMTVTEDSLTVCWATWDALRLEEGRPVGVPTNGRLRVWPKSAGSDLRTVRPEAVREVHSLGEAAFHLLTVEGLEPDTDYCFEADSEGARAKPTHHLIEESRRVVRTLPRLPGELLETIVVANDVHIGETVDGVLVGEFPPPARVPEGARPYPEVALAAVIEGARRAGASRLFVNGDLTSEARPEEVRRARELLDTFPGRWRVTRGNHDRPHRADQDARYAECSTYTPPEGALSSAARDEGRDYRDCFGEHFGERQRPWVEELDSGGRVVGVDSTTLDSSGGAIASDQMDELGDILRSEPTRRTVVMLHHPVTNEAAFTNPGTPAFVLNRRDAMKFQRLVEQTPGVALVMAGHTHRSRHNRPDVATEAVFLETPAAKSWPTGATHLRFFDDGIMVNFRHNMGAEAHDWAMRTRWTQFGLSPALGSGTVDSRNMVIRC
;
A
#
# COMPACT_ATOMS: atom_id res chain seq x y z
N MET A 1 -26.51 -12.77 -3.33
CA MET A 1 -26.27 -13.65 -2.15
C MET A 1 -24.88 -14.26 -2.35
N LEU A 2 -23.87 -13.60 -1.82
CA LEU A 2 -22.48 -14.08 -1.90
C LEU A 2 -22.25 -15.17 -0.85
N ARG A 3 -21.90 -16.35 -1.29
CA ARG A 3 -21.24 -17.35 -0.47
C ARG A 3 -19.75 -17.32 -0.81
N ALA A 4 -19.00 -16.47 -0.14
CA ALA A 4 -17.56 -16.62 -0.06
C ALA A 4 -17.27 -17.76 0.92
N GLY A 5 -16.76 -18.88 0.43
CA GLY A 5 -16.29 -19.98 1.26
C GLY A 5 -15.01 -19.59 2.00
N LEU A 6 -15.13 -19.17 3.23
CA LEU A 6 -14.01 -18.90 4.12
C LEU A 6 -13.69 -20.20 4.87
N ILE A 7 -12.58 -20.86 4.54
CA ILE A 7 -12.01 -21.92 5.38
C ILE A 7 -11.05 -21.25 6.35
N ILE A 8 -11.51 -21.05 7.59
CA ILE A 8 -10.65 -20.61 8.69
C ILE A 8 -10.23 -21.88 9.46
N GLY A 9 -8.97 -22.22 9.35
CA GLY A 9 -8.34 -23.24 10.17
C GLY A 9 -7.11 -22.65 10.86
N GLY A 10 -7.11 -22.61 12.18
CA GLY A 10 -5.90 -22.30 12.94
C GLY A 10 -6.11 -21.28 14.05
N GLY A 11 -6.38 -21.75 15.27
CA GLY A 11 -6.63 -20.95 16.44
C GLY A 11 -5.41 -20.19 16.95
N ILE A 12 -5.61 -18.95 17.31
CA ILE A 12 -4.74 -18.20 18.23
C ILE A 12 -5.54 -18.06 19.51
N ALA A 13 -5.06 -18.72 20.55
CA ALA A 13 -5.58 -18.56 21.92
C ALA A 13 -5.09 -17.21 22.46
N LEU A 14 -5.99 -16.23 22.57
CA LEU A 14 -5.78 -15.02 23.35
C LEU A 14 -6.53 -15.18 24.66
N GLY A 15 -5.77 -15.15 25.74
CA GLY A 15 -6.28 -15.21 27.10
C GLY A 15 -7.24 -14.08 27.40
N GLY A 16 -8.39 -14.41 27.99
CA GLY A 16 -9.46 -13.51 28.29
C GLY A 16 -9.18 -12.54 29.43
N ILE A 17 -9.66 -11.33 29.27
CA ILE A 17 -10.05 -10.47 30.38
C ILE A 17 -11.50 -10.08 30.13
N GLY A 18 -12.39 -10.62 30.94
CA GLY A 18 -13.79 -10.29 30.91
C GLY A 18 -14.09 -8.99 31.64
N ALA A 19 -14.95 -8.17 31.08
CA ALA A 19 -15.78 -7.24 31.82
C ALA A 19 -17.09 -7.04 31.04
N GLY A 20 -18.16 -7.59 31.57
CA GLY A 20 -19.49 -7.40 31.03
C GLY A 20 -20.08 -6.03 31.39
N VAL A 21 -20.73 -5.39 30.43
CA VAL A 21 -21.77 -4.40 30.68
C VAL A 21 -22.86 -4.59 29.63
N ALA A 22 -24.05 -4.90 30.14
CA ALA A 22 -25.29 -4.93 29.37
C ALA A 22 -25.83 -3.50 29.21
N GLY A 23 -26.20 -3.09 28.01
CA GLY A 23 -26.83 -1.81 27.73
C GLY A 23 -27.82 -1.91 26.56
N ARG A 24 -29.04 -1.49 26.80
CA ARG A 24 -30.24 -1.52 25.97
C ARG A 24 -30.15 -0.67 24.68
N PRO A 25 -30.92 -0.97 23.65
CA PRO A 25 -30.93 -0.17 22.41
C PRO A 25 -31.82 1.09 22.58
N ALA A 26 -31.37 2.20 22.03
CA ALA A 26 -32.15 3.41 21.86
C ALA A 26 -32.26 3.73 20.36
N ALA A 27 -33.48 4.17 20.01
CA ALA A 27 -33.99 4.37 18.68
C ALA A 27 -33.40 5.58 17.95
N ALA A 28 -33.45 5.51 16.63
CA ALA A 28 -33.04 6.52 15.67
C ALA A 28 -33.87 7.81 15.74
N ALA A 29 -33.22 8.95 15.57
CA ALA A 29 -33.82 10.16 15.02
C ALA A 29 -32.76 10.91 14.21
N GLY A 30 -33.00 11.04 12.91
CA GLY A 30 -32.17 11.82 12.01
C GLY A 30 -32.35 13.32 12.17
N SER A 31 -31.31 14.08 12.02
CA SER A 31 -31.37 15.45 11.56
C SER A 31 -30.06 15.83 10.86
N THR A 32 -30.17 16.13 9.59
CA THR A 32 -29.16 16.81 8.78
C THR A 32 -29.12 18.29 9.18
N SER A 33 -27.94 18.78 9.50
CA SER A 33 -27.67 20.23 9.55
C SER A 33 -26.32 20.54 8.94
N PRO A 34 -26.19 21.66 8.19
CA PRO A 34 -25.00 21.98 7.43
C PRO A 34 -23.87 22.46 8.33
N VAL A 35 -22.65 22.12 7.90
CA VAL A 35 -21.41 22.56 8.56
C VAL A 35 -21.30 24.08 8.47
N SER A 36 -21.49 24.73 9.60
CA SER A 36 -21.23 26.14 9.79
C SER A 36 -19.76 26.35 10.11
N THR A 37 -19.04 27.03 9.22
CA THR A 37 -17.72 27.58 9.49
C THR A 37 -17.87 28.76 10.46
N SER A 38 -17.62 28.55 11.73
CA SER A 38 -17.40 29.64 12.69
C SER A 38 -16.08 29.38 13.42
N SER A 39 -15.12 30.24 13.11
CA SER A 39 -13.87 30.40 13.85
C SER A 39 -14.18 30.85 15.28
N ILE A 40 -14.08 29.94 16.23
CA ILE A 40 -14.07 30.29 17.65
C ILE A 40 -12.80 29.63 18.22
N GLY A 41 -11.79 30.44 18.51
CA GLY A 41 -10.63 30.03 19.27
C GLY A 41 -11.05 29.54 20.65
N HIS A 42 -11.11 28.26 20.83
CA HIS A 42 -11.32 27.62 22.12
C HIS A 42 -10.09 26.82 22.47
N ASN A 43 -9.54 27.08 23.66
CA ASN A 43 -8.51 26.27 24.29
C ASN A 43 -8.99 24.84 24.45
N HIS A 44 -8.63 23.97 23.51
CA HIS A 44 -9.00 22.55 23.48
C HIS A 44 -8.08 21.66 24.31
N HIS A 45 -7.27 22.23 25.21
CA HIS A 45 -6.40 21.44 26.09
C HIS A 45 -7.22 20.45 26.94
N GLY A 46 -7.16 19.16 26.56
CA GLY A 46 -7.82 18.05 27.23
C GLY A 46 -8.94 17.35 26.44
N ARG A 47 -9.40 17.89 25.31
CA ARG A 47 -10.47 17.30 24.51
C ARG A 47 -10.00 16.39 23.36
N PHE A 48 -8.76 16.50 22.91
CA PHE A 48 -8.25 15.69 21.79
C PHE A 48 -6.92 15.03 22.12
N ARG A 49 -6.57 14.03 21.34
CA ARG A 49 -5.29 13.29 21.40
C ARG A 49 -4.61 13.39 20.04
N ALA A 50 -3.37 13.82 20.00
CA ALA A 50 -2.51 13.65 18.85
C ALA A 50 -1.87 12.24 18.93
N ALA A 51 -2.17 11.40 17.94
CA ALA A 51 -1.81 9.98 17.93
C ALA A 51 -1.44 9.51 16.52
N ASP A 52 -1.16 8.24 16.37
CA ASP A 52 -0.83 7.58 15.09
C ASP A 52 0.37 8.21 14.39
N LEU A 53 1.35 8.66 15.19
CA LEU A 53 2.60 9.21 14.68
C LEU A 53 3.38 8.15 13.94
N GLN A 54 3.66 8.41 12.66
CA GLN A 54 4.49 7.55 11.82
C GLN A 54 5.40 8.38 10.92
N VAL A 55 6.61 7.84 10.67
CA VAL A 55 7.53 8.33 9.64
C VAL A 55 7.14 7.68 8.33
N MET A 56 6.61 8.43 7.38
CA MET A 56 6.15 7.89 6.09
C MET A 56 7.27 7.80 5.07
N THR A 57 7.95 8.92 4.84
CA THR A 57 9.00 9.00 3.82
C THR A 57 10.29 9.50 4.43
N VAL A 58 11.38 8.84 4.10
CA VAL A 58 12.74 9.29 4.42
C VAL A 58 13.55 9.29 3.13
N THR A 59 14.12 10.43 2.77
CA THR A 59 15.04 10.55 1.66
C THR A 59 16.46 10.84 2.16
N GLU A 60 17.37 11.14 1.25
CA GLU A 60 18.71 11.61 1.58
C GLU A 60 18.73 13.00 2.24
N ASP A 61 17.65 13.79 2.08
CA ASP A 61 17.63 15.19 2.51
C ASP A 61 16.28 15.63 3.10
N SER A 62 15.34 14.72 3.29
CA SER A 62 14.01 15.04 3.80
C SER A 62 13.41 13.96 4.69
N LEU A 63 12.48 14.38 5.55
CA LEU A 63 11.71 13.55 6.44
C LEU A 63 10.23 13.96 6.38
N THR A 64 9.35 13.02 6.03
CA THR A 64 7.89 13.22 6.08
C THR A 64 7.30 12.41 7.23
N VAL A 65 6.55 13.09 8.09
CA VAL A 65 5.90 12.49 9.26
C VAL A 65 4.41 12.74 9.17
N CYS A 66 3.61 11.73 9.48
CA CYS A 66 2.17 11.90 9.66
C CYS A 66 1.73 11.62 11.09
N TRP A 67 0.60 12.20 11.46
CA TRP A 67 -0.16 11.89 12.68
C TRP A 67 -1.60 12.35 12.53
N ALA A 68 -2.46 11.88 13.42
CA ALA A 68 -3.85 12.28 13.45
C ALA A 68 -4.22 12.91 14.80
N THR A 69 -5.21 13.79 14.79
CA THR A 69 -5.80 14.37 15.98
C THR A 69 -7.22 13.86 16.14
N TRP A 70 -7.47 13.16 17.23
CA TRP A 70 -8.72 12.49 17.54
C TRP A 70 -9.41 13.12 18.74
N ASP A 71 -10.74 13.22 18.68
CA ASP A 71 -11.54 13.51 19.89
C ASP A 71 -11.34 12.39 20.91
N ALA A 72 -11.10 12.77 22.17
CA ALA A 72 -10.82 11.80 23.21
C ALA A 72 -12.06 11.04 23.69
N LEU A 73 -13.26 11.55 23.41
CA LEU A 73 -14.53 11.08 23.99
C LEU A 73 -15.58 10.74 22.92
N ARG A 74 -15.47 11.33 21.72
CA ARG A 74 -16.49 11.17 20.68
C ARG A 74 -16.13 10.03 19.75
N LEU A 75 -17.07 9.10 19.58
CA LEU A 75 -17.00 8.02 18.60
C LEU A 75 -18.15 8.15 17.61
N GLU A 76 -17.86 7.94 16.33
CA GLU A 76 -18.84 7.75 15.28
C GLU A 76 -18.60 6.39 14.62
N GLU A 77 -19.64 5.58 14.49
CA GLU A 77 -19.53 4.20 13.96
C GLU A 77 -18.44 3.35 14.66
N GLY A 78 -18.24 3.57 15.97
CA GLY A 78 -17.21 2.86 16.74
C GLY A 78 -15.78 3.37 16.55
N ARG A 79 -15.58 4.49 15.85
CA ARG A 79 -14.26 5.08 15.56
C ARG A 79 -14.13 6.45 16.19
N PRO A 80 -12.94 6.84 16.65
CA PRO A 80 -12.70 8.21 17.09
C PRO A 80 -12.95 9.21 15.96
N VAL A 81 -13.50 10.35 16.32
CA VAL A 81 -13.75 11.45 15.38
C VAL A 81 -12.50 12.30 15.23
N GLY A 82 -12.14 12.66 14.01
CA GLY A 82 -11.05 13.58 13.73
C GLY A 82 -11.35 14.98 14.23
N VAL A 83 -10.36 15.66 14.81
CA VAL A 83 -10.46 17.06 15.28
C VAL A 83 -9.48 17.91 14.48
N PRO A 84 -9.96 18.89 13.69
CA PRO A 84 -9.07 19.82 13.01
C PRO A 84 -8.24 20.63 14.02
N THR A 85 -6.94 20.68 13.80
CA THR A 85 -5.94 21.39 14.64
C THR A 85 -4.81 21.90 13.76
N ASN A 86 -4.03 22.85 14.27
CA ASN A 86 -2.77 23.21 13.63
C ASN A 86 -1.66 22.25 14.03
N GLY A 87 -1.01 21.65 13.03
CA GLY A 87 0.08 20.72 13.23
C GLY A 87 1.46 21.37 13.14
N ARG A 88 2.40 20.85 13.92
CA ARG A 88 3.80 21.28 13.91
C ARG A 88 4.73 20.08 13.97
N LEU A 89 5.77 20.08 13.12
CA LEU A 89 6.85 19.11 13.11
C LEU A 89 8.19 19.81 13.33
N ARG A 90 8.97 19.31 14.29
CA ARG A 90 10.33 19.79 14.60
C ARG A 90 11.31 18.65 14.41
N VAL A 91 12.43 18.93 13.74
CA VAL A 91 13.49 17.98 13.43
C VAL A 91 14.83 18.62 13.72
N TRP A 92 15.73 17.88 14.38
CA TRP A 92 17.07 18.37 14.70
C TRP A 92 18.08 17.23 14.69
N PRO A 93 19.37 17.50 14.36
CA PRO A 93 20.42 16.49 14.40
C PRO A 93 20.53 15.89 15.80
N LYS A 94 20.58 14.57 15.90
CA LYS A 94 20.76 13.85 17.19
C LYS A 94 22.09 14.26 17.87
N SER A 95 23.11 14.64 17.12
CA SER A 95 24.36 15.16 17.63
C SER A 95 24.22 16.47 18.42
N ALA A 96 23.13 17.24 18.17
CA ALA A 96 22.82 18.46 18.94
C ALA A 96 22.13 18.18 20.27
N GLY A 97 21.68 16.95 20.51
CA GLY A 97 21.02 16.50 21.73
C GLY A 97 19.79 15.63 21.44
N SER A 98 19.39 14.86 22.43
CA SER A 98 18.21 13.98 22.35
C SER A 98 16.92 14.61 22.91
N ASP A 99 17.03 15.71 23.66
CA ASP A 99 15.90 16.44 24.27
C ASP A 99 15.83 17.85 23.68
N LEU A 100 14.72 18.15 23.03
CA LEU A 100 14.47 19.42 22.37
C LEU A 100 14.72 20.64 23.31
N ARG A 101 14.45 20.48 24.61
CA ARG A 101 14.65 21.55 25.61
C ARG A 101 16.10 21.96 25.81
N THR A 102 17.04 21.09 25.41
CA THR A 102 18.48 21.31 25.53
C THR A 102 19.16 21.66 24.21
N VAL A 103 18.43 21.55 23.10
CA VAL A 103 18.92 21.85 21.75
C VAL A 103 18.86 23.34 21.49
N ARG A 104 19.91 23.89 20.86
CA ARG A 104 19.92 25.29 20.45
C ARG A 104 18.87 25.54 19.36
N PRO A 105 18.08 26.63 19.43
CA PRO A 105 17.00 26.87 18.48
C PRO A 105 17.44 26.86 16.99
N GLU A 106 18.63 27.32 16.68
CA GLU A 106 19.20 27.38 15.33
C GLU A 106 19.48 25.99 14.73
N ALA A 107 19.59 24.97 15.56
CA ALA A 107 19.74 23.58 15.12
C ALA A 107 18.39 22.87 14.83
N VAL A 108 17.27 23.51 15.18
CA VAL A 108 15.93 22.95 15.00
C VAL A 108 15.33 23.46 13.70
N ARG A 109 14.94 22.54 12.84
CA ARG A 109 14.07 22.84 11.69
C ARG A 109 12.62 22.63 12.10
N GLU A 110 11.77 23.58 11.78
CA GLU A 110 10.36 23.54 12.15
C GLU A 110 9.49 23.83 10.93
N VAL A 111 8.43 23.03 10.76
CA VAL A 111 7.40 23.24 9.75
C VAL A 111 6.02 23.14 10.38
N HIS A 112 5.06 23.88 9.81
CA HIS A 112 3.68 23.96 10.26
C HIS A 112 2.72 23.49 9.17
N SER A 113 1.54 23.01 9.57
CA SER A 113 0.44 22.82 8.63
C SER A 113 0.00 24.16 8.03
N LEU A 114 -0.44 24.12 6.76
CA LEU A 114 -0.97 25.31 6.07
C LEU A 114 -2.36 25.76 6.58
N GLY A 115 -2.96 24.96 7.47
CA GLY A 115 -4.28 25.21 8.05
C GLY A 115 -4.63 24.07 9.02
N GLU A 116 -5.81 24.19 9.62
CA GLU A 116 -6.34 23.18 10.52
C GLU A 116 -6.72 21.92 9.76
N ALA A 117 -6.26 20.78 10.26
CA ALA A 117 -6.57 19.45 9.73
C ALA A 117 -6.62 18.43 10.87
N ALA A 118 -7.40 17.38 10.70
CA ALA A 118 -7.40 16.24 11.61
C ALA A 118 -6.27 15.25 11.29
N PHE A 119 -5.84 15.19 10.04
CA PHE A 119 -4.69 14.41 9.59
C PHE A 119 -3.58 15.33 9.14
N HIS A 120 -2.42 15.18 9.74
CA HIS A 120 -1.22 15.94 9.42
C HIS A 120 -0.22 15.09 8.66
N LEU A 121 0.32 15.65 7.59
CA LEU A 121 1.40 15.06 6.78
C LEU A 121 2.38 16.21 6.48
N LEU A 122 3.47 16.29 7.25
CA LEU A 122 4.43 17.38 7.15
C LEU A 122 5.80 16.87 6.74
N THR A 123 6.47 17.62 5.87
CA THR A 123 7.82 17.32 5.39
C THR A 123 8.79 18.42 5.81
N VAL A 124 9.91 18.00 6.40
CA VAL A 124 11.08 18.84 6.61
C VAL A 124 12.11 18.48 5.56
N GLU A 125 12.63 19.49 4.86
CA GLU A 125 13.62 19.35 3.79
C GLU A 125 14.98 19.96 4.18
N GLY A 126 15.99 19.72 3.36
CA GLY A 126 17.34 20.23 3.51
C GLY A 126 18.11 19.59 4.67
N LEU A 127 17.82 18.34 4.98
CA LEU A 127 18.56 17.54 5.93
C LEU A 127 19.87 17.02 5.31
N GLU A 128 20.85 16.68 6.17
CA GLU A 128 22.08 16.04 5.71
C GLU A 128 21.87 14.54 5.47
N PRO A 129 22.46 13.96 4.43
CA PRO A 129 22.36 12.53 4.16
C PRO A 129 23.02 11.69 5.25
N ASP A 130 22.58 10.42 5.37
CA ASP A 130 23.16 9.41 6.26
C ASP A 130 23.35 9.90 7.71
N THR A 131 22.42 10.71 8.19
CA THR A 131 22.52 11.42 9.48
C THR A 131 21.33 11.09 10.37
N ASP A 132 21.60 10.83 11.66
CA ASP A 132 20.57 10.61 12.67
C ASP A 132 19.92 11.93 13.07
N TYR A 133 18.58 11.96 12.99
CA TYR A 133 17.75 13.08 13.40
C TYR A 133 16.77 12.66 14.50
N CYS A 134 16.61 13.52 15.50
CA CYS A 134 15.48 13.47 16.41
C CYS A 134 14.31 14.26 15.83
N PHE A 135 13.09 13.84 16.13
CA PHE A 135 11.91 14.56 15.68
C PHE A 135 10.79 14.56 16.73
N GLU A 136 9.97 15.58 16.67
CA GLU A 136 8.80 15.75 17.51
C GLU A 136 7.68 16.41 16.72
N ALA A 137 6.47 15.83 16.81
CA ALA A 137 5.27 16.38 16.22
C ALA A 137 4.25 16.71 17.31
N ASP A 138 3.48 17.77 17.11
CA ASP A 138 2.40 18.16 18.01
C ASP A 138 1.24 18.82 17.26
N SER A 139 0.07 18.77 17.88
CA SER A 139 -1.14 19.48 17.47
C SER A 139 -1.49 20.46 18.58
N GLU A 140 -1.29 21.77 18.34
CA GLU A 140 -1.58 22.85 19.32
C GLU A 140 -0.98 22.57 20.72
N GLY A 141 0.24 22.01 20.76
CA GLY A 141 0.94 21.65 21.98
C GLY A 141 0.65 20.24 22.50
N ALA A 142 -0.34 19.54 22.01
CA ALA A 142 -0.55 18.12 22.30
C ALA A 142 0.47 17.28 21.52
N ARG A 143 1.44 16.69 22.21
CA ARG A 143 2.50 15.89 21.59
C ARG A 143 1.91 14.64 20.93
N ALA A 144 2.15 14.48 19.63
CA ALA A 144 1.73 13.30 18.89
C ALA A 144 2.46 12.04 19.38
N LYS A 145 1.75 10.94 19.56
CA LYS A 145 2.29 9.66 20.05
C LYS A 145 2.13 8.59 18.98
N PRO A 146 3.08 7.65 18.86
CA PRO A 146 2.86 6.43 18.08
C PRO A 146 1.65 5.66 18.62
N THR A 147 0.98 4.92 17.75
CA THR A 147 -0.12 4.03 18.15
C THR A 147 0.35 2.99 19.16
N HIS A 148 1.58 2.54 19.00
CA HIS A 148 2.14 1.42 19.75
C HIS A 148 3.58 1.74 20.13
N HIS A 149 3.97 1.44 21.39
CA HIS A 149 5.32 1.71 21.86
C HIS A 149 6.40 0.80 21.26
N LEU A 150 6.01 -0.30 20.61
CA LEU A 150 6.94 -1.24 19.96
C LEU A 150 7.34 -0.83 18.55
N ILE A 151 6.67 0.16 17.94
CA ILE A 151 7.09 0.65 16.61
C ILE A 151 8.28 1.61 16.73
N GLU A 152 9.08 1.68 15.66
CA GLU A 152 10.35 2.42 15.66
C GLU A 152 10.19 3.89 16.00
N GLU A 153 9.11 4.51 15.57
CA GLU A 153 8.78 5.90 15.83
C GLU A 153 8.66 6.26 17.32
N SER A 154 8.52 5.27 18.19
CA SER A 154 8.56 5.48 19.63
C SER A 154 9.93 5.99 20.13
N ARG A 155 11.00 5.66 19.41
CA ARG A 155 12.37 6.13 19.69
C ARG A 155 12.59 7.58 19.32
N ARG A 156 11.73 8.16 18.47
CA ARG A 156 11.83 9.54 17.98
C ARG A 156 13.16 9.86 17.30
N VAL A 157 13.81 8.87 16.76
CA VAL A 157 15.04 8.98 15.99
C VAL A 157 14.85 8.31 14.66
N VAL A 158 15.30 8.94 13.61
CA VAL A 158 15.30 8.45 12.24
C VAL A 158 16.62 8.82 11.57
N ARG A 159 17.12 7.96 10.72
CA ARG A 159 18.32 8.23 9.90
C ARG A 159 17.89 8.55 8.49
N THR A 160 18.38 9.68 7.94
CA THR A 160 18.22 9.99 6.52
C THR A 160 18.96 8.96 5.67
N LEU A 161 18.46 8.70 4.48
CA LEU A 161 19.11 7.74 3.58
C LEU A 161 20.47 8.27 3.10
N PRO A 162 21.42 7.38 2.81
CA PRO A 162 22.64 7.79 2.15
C PRO A 162 22.33 8.34 0.76
N ARG A 163 23.07 9.35 0.33
CA ARG A 163 22.99 9.84 -1.04
C ARG A 163 23.58 8.81 -1.99
N LEU A 164 22.86 8.49 -3.05
CA LEU A 164 23.41 7.71 -4.15
C LEU A 164 24.31 8.60 -5.00
N PRO A 165 25.46 8.09 -5.44
CA PRO A 165 26.31 8.76 -6.43
C PRO A 165 25.59 8.94 -7.77
N GLY A 166 26.06 9.90 -8.57
CA GLY A 166 25.56 10.17 -9.90
C GLY A 166 24.30 11.03 -9.94
N GLU A 167 23.69 11.11 -11.12
CA GLU A 167 22.52 11.90 -11.37
C GLU A 167 21.23 11.07 -11.19
N LEU A 168 20.12 11.74 -10.88
CA LEU A 168 18.81 11.15 -10.96
C LEU A 168 18.44 10.96 -12.43
N LEU A 169 18.40 9.72 -12.89
CA LEU A 169 18.12 9.36 -14.28
C LEU A 169 16.61 9.30 -14.57
N GLU A 170 15.85 8.74 -13.64
CA GLU A 170 14.43 8.50 -13.83
C GLU A 170 13.70 8.30 -12.51
N THR A 171 12.44 8.68 -12.46
CA THR A 171 11.50 8.34 -11.38
C THR A 171 10.34 7.56 -11.96
N ILE A 172 10.03 6.42 -11.35
CA ILE A 172 8.82 5.65 -11.62
C ILE A 172 8.01 5.47 -10.35
N VAL A 173 6.70 5.25 -10.48
CA VAL A 173 5.79 5.06 -9.34
C VAL A 173 5.09 3.72 -9.47
N VAL A 174 5.00 2.98 -8.36
CA VAL A 174 4.33 1.69 -8.27
C VAL A 174 3.24 1.77 -7.21
N ALA A 175 1.98 1.59 -7.62
CA ALA A 175 0.83 1.40 -6.75
C ALA A 175 0.45 -0.09 -6.69
N ASN A 176 -0.28 -0.50 -5.65
CA ASN A 176 -0.82 -1.84 -5.51
C ASN A 176 -2.24 -1.76 -4.97
N ASP A 177 -3.03 -2.78 -5.22
CA ASP A 177 -4.29 -3.04 -4.52
C ASP A 177 -5.18 -1.79 -4.49
N VAL A 178 -5.59 -1.32 -5.66
CA VAL A 178 -6.46 -0.13 -5.86
C VAL A 178 -7.93 -0.50 -5.69
N HIS A 179 -8.37 -1.64 -6.24
CA HIS A 179 -9.71 -2.22 -6.16
C HIS A 179 -10.83 -1.30 -6.67
N ILE A 180 -10.70 -0.73 -7.85
CA ILE A 180 -11.79 0.05 -8.48
C ILE A 180 -13.09 -0.76 -8.48
N GLY A 181 -14.16 -0.16 -7.96
CA GLY A 181 -15.47 -0.81 -7.79
C GLY A 181 -15.75 -1.26 -6.35
N GLU A 182 -14.75 -1.34 -5.48
CA GLU A 182 -14.96 -1.68 -4.07
C GLU A 182 -15.63 -0.52 -3.31
N THR A 183 -16.57 -0.87 -2.45
CA THR A 183 -17.35 0.11 -1.66
C THR A 183 -17.14 -0.02 -0.16
N VAL A 184 -16.48 -1.08 0.28
CA VAL A 184 -16.31 -1.43 1.70
C VAL A 184 -14.92 -2.01 1.93
N ASP A 185 -14.09 -1.33 2.72
CA ASP A 185 -12.74 -1.78 3.06
C ASP A 185 -12.69 -2.45 4.44
N GLY A 186 -11.87 -3.50 4.58
CA GLY A 186 -11.55 -4.14 5.85
C GLY A 186 -12.57 -5.17 6.33
N VAL A 187 -13.38 -5.74 5.45
CA VAL A 187 -14.28 -6.86 5.77
C VAL A 187 -13.46 -8.14 5.95
N LEU A 188 -13.45 -8.68 7.18
CA LEU A 188 -12.78 -9.95 7.48
C LEU A 188 -13.78 -11.09 7.71
N VAL A 189 -14.73 -10.91 8.63
CA VAL A 189 -15.77 -11.90 8.92
C VAL A 189 -17.10 -11.17 9.13
N GLY A 190 -18.01 -11.26 8.19
CA GLY A 190 -19.27 -10.52 8.25
C GLY A 190 -19.03 -9.01 8.36
N GLU A 191 -19.56 -8.38 9.40
CA GLU A 191 -19.40 -6.94 9.68
C GLU A 191 -18.33 -6.67 10.77
N PHE A 192 -17.51 -7.66 11.11
CA PHE A 192 -16.55 -7.51 12.20
C PHE A 192 -15.09 -7.78 11.71
N PRO A 193 -14.11 -6.91 12.06
CA PRO A 193 -14.26 -5.60 12.71
C PRO A 193 -15.09 -4.64 11.85
N PRO A 194 -15.64 -3.53 12.40
CA PRO A 194 -16.44 -2.62 11.60
C PRO A 194 -15.65 -2.13 10.37
N PRO A 195 -16.15 -2.39 9.15
CA PRO A 195 -15.43 -2.00 7.94
C PRO A 195 -15.53 -0.49 7.71
N ALA A 196 -14.61 0.07 6.92
CA ALA A 196 -14.73 1.43 6.44
C ALA A 196 -15.63 1.45 5.19
N ARG A 197 -16.65 2.30 5.19
CA ARG A 197 -17.59 2.47 4.08
C ARG A 197 -17.46 3.85 3.46
N VAL A 198 -17.73 3.93 2.16
CA VAL A 198 -17.85 5.22 1.47
C VAL A 198 -19.06 5.97 2.05
N PRO A 199 -18.90 7.22 2.53
CA PRO A 199 -20.04 8.04 2.93
C PRO A 199 -20.98 8.28 1.75
N GLU A 200 -22.27 8.41 2.06
CA GLU A 200 -23.27 8.71 1.04
C GLU A 200 -22.94 10.02 0.30
N GLY A 201 -22.97 9.98 -1.03
CA GLY A 201 -22.64 11.12 -1.90
C GLY A 201 -21.14 11.42 -2.06
N ALA A 202 -20.25 10.71 -1.36
CA ALA A 202 -18.81 10.84 -1.58
C ALA A 202 -18.34 10.06 -2.82
N ARG A 203 -17.21 10.47 -3.38
CA ARG A 203 -16.58 9.70 -4.46
C ARG A 203 -16.14 8.32 -3.96
N PRO A 204 -16.18 7.28 -4.82
CA PRO A 204 -15.61 5.98 -4.50
C PRO A 204 -14.14 6.10 -4.07
N TYR A 205 -13.80 5.55 -2.92
CA TYR A 205 -12.45 5.71 -2.36
C TYR A 205 -11.33 5.10 -3.22
N PRO A 206 -11.54 4.00 -3.98
CA PRO A 206 -10.49 3.51 -4.87
C PRO A 206 -10.17 4.53 -5.98
N GLU A 207 -11.17 5.26 -6.47
CA GLU A 207 -10.98 6.32 -7.44
C GLU A 207 -10.24 7.52 -6.83
N VAL A 208 -10.55 7.88 -5.58
CA VAL A 208 -9.82 8.92 -4.84
C VAL A 208 -8.36 8.51 -4.66
N ALA A 209 -8.12 7.26 -4.27
CA ALA A 209 -6.78 6.72 -4.05
C ALA A 209 -5.96 6.72 -5.35
N LEU A 210 -6.50 6.18 -6.45
CA LEU A 210 -5.80 6.14 -7.74
C LEU A 210 -5.54 7.56 -8.28
N ALA A 211 -6.51 8.46 -8.19
CA ALA A 211 -6.32 9.85 -8.61
C ALA A 211 -5.21 10.54 -7.78
N ALA A 212 -5.14 10.30 -6.47
CA ALA A 212 -4.09 10.83 -5.61
C ALA A 212 -2.71 10.24 -5.94
N VAL A 213 -2.63 8.95 -6.26
CA VAL A 213 -1.40 8.29 -6.75
C VAL A 213 -0.94 8.93 -8.06
N ILE A 214 -1.85 9.11 -9.03
CA ILE A 214 -1.54 9.74 -10.32
C ILE A 214 -1.02 11.18 -10.13
N GLU A 215 -1.67 11.95 -9.26
CA GLU A 215 -1.22 13.31 -8.94
C GLU A 215 0.14 13.31 -8.22
N GLY A 216 0.37 12.36 -7.31
CA GLY A 216 1.67 12.15 -6.68
C GLY A 216 2.77 11.82 -7.68
N ALA A 217 2.48 10.96 -8.65
CA ALA A 217 3.39 10.60 -9.73
C ALA A 217 3.71 11.81 -10.63
N ARG A 218 2.70 12.61 -10.99
CA ARG A 218 2.89 13.85 -11.75
C ARG A 218 3.81 14.85 -11.03
N ARG A 219 3.56 15.10 -9.75
CA ARG A 219 4.39 16.00 -8.92
C ARG A 219 5.82 15.51 -8.76
N ALA A 220 6.02 14.20 -8.74
CA ALA A 220 7.36 13.60 -8.71
C ALA A 220 8.08 13.62 -10.06
N GLY A 221 7.44 14.10 -11.13
CA GLY A 221 7.99 14.04 -12.49
C GLY A 221 8.19 12.61 -12.98
N ALA A 222 7.35 11.67 -12.51
CA ALA A 222 7.49 10.26 -12.89
C ALA A 222 7.22 10.07 -14.39
N SER A 223 8.12 9.34 -15.06
CA SER A 223 7.99 8.98 -16.46
C SER A 223 6.99 7.83 -16.66
N ARG A 224 6.84 6.98 -15.63
CA ARG A 224 6.02 5.77 -15.68
C ARG A 224 5.26 5.54 -14.38
N LEU A 225 4.05 4.99 -14.52
CA LEU A 225 3.20 4.55 -13.44
C LEU A 225 2.87 3.06 -13.62
N PHE A 226 3.10 2.27 -12.59
CA PHE A 226 2.75 0.86 -12.57
C PHE A 226 1.68 0.59 -11.51
N VAL A 227 0.74 -0.33 -11.80
CA VAL A 227 -0.15 -0.90 -10.81
C VAL A 227 0.16 -2.40 -10.70
N ASN A 228 0.64 -2.82 -9.54
CA ASN A 228 1.11 -4.19 -9.33
C ASN A 228 0.03 -5.10 -8.75
N GLY A 229 -1.05 -5.25 -9.52
CA GLY A 229 -2.18 -6.14 -9.24
C GLY A 229 -3.30 -5.50 -8.42
N ASP A 230 -4.45 -6.17 -8.48
CA ASP A 230 -5.70 -5.78 -7.84
C ASP A 230 -6.09 -4.32 -8.16
N LEU A 231 -6.03 -3.99 -9.47
CA LEU A 231 -6.50 -2.71 -9.97
C LEU A 231 -8.01 -2.58 -9.82
N THR A 232 -8.75 -3.67 -10.07
CA THR A 232 -10.21 -3.75 -9.98
C THR A 232 -10.65 -4.59 -8.79
N SER A 233 -11.91 -4.46 -8.37
CA SER A 233 -12.47 -5.26 -7.28
C SER A 233 -12.86 -6.68 -7.73
N GLU A 234 -13.42 -6.81 -8.91
CA GLU A 234 -13.87 -8.09 -9.49
C GLU A 234 -13.74 -8.13 -11.02
N ALA A 235 -12.92 -7.28 -11.61
CA ALA A 235 -12.71 -7.17 -13.06
C ALA A 235 -14.02 -7.08 -13.87
N ARG A 236 -15.06 -6.44 -13.34
CA ARG A 236 -16.29 -6.19 -14.08
C ARG A 236 -16.03 -5.21 -15.22
N PRO A 237 -16.79 -5.27 -16.31
CA PRO A 237 -16.58 -4.37 -17.48
C PRO A 237 -16.56 -2.89 -17.10
N GLU A 238 -17.48 -2.47 -16.22
CA GLU A 238 -17.55 -1.09 -15.72
C GLU A 238 -16.34 -0.70 -14.86
N GLU A 239 -15.83 -1.61 -14.02
CA GLU A 239 -14.65 -1.40 -13.20
C GLU A 239 -13.40 -1.26 -14.06
N VAL A 240 -13.26 -2.15 -15.05
CA VAL A 240 -12.14 -2.17 -15.99
C VAL A 240 -12.11 -0.88 -16.84
N ARG A 241 -13.25 -0.48 -17.40
CA ARG A 241 -13.36 0.78 -18.16
C ARG A 241 -13.02 1.99 -17.28
N ARG A 242 -13.56 2.03 -16.06
CA ARG A 242 -13.30 3.13 -15.14
C ARG A 242 -11.84 3.22 -14.71
N ALA A 243 -11.22 2.08 -14.42
CA ALA A 243 -9.79 2.02 -14.11
C ALA A 243 -8.94 2.54 -15.27
N ARG A 244 -9.28 2.14 -16.50
CA ARG A 244 -8.61 2.61 -17.72
C ARG A 244 -8.73 4.12 -17.89
N GLU A 245 -9.95 4.68 -17.77
CA GLU A 245 -10.19 6.12 -17.86
C GLU A 245 -9.33 6.91 -16.85
N LEU A 246 -9.21 6.42 -15.63
CA LEU A 246 -8.39 7.08 -14.60
C LEU A 246 -6.90 7.01 -14.98
N LEU A 247 -6.39 5.83 -15.35
CA LEU A 247 -4.99 5.66 -15.73
C LEU A 247 -4.61 6.51 -16.95
N ASP A 248 -5.50 6.67 -17.91
CA ASP A 248 -5.28 7.50 -19.11
C ASP A 248 -5.18 9.00 -18.77
N THR A 249 -5.49 9.43 -17.55
CA THR A 249 -5.21 10.80 -17.08
C THR A 249 -3.75 11.03 -16.70
N PHE A 250 -2.96 9.96 -16.52
CA PHE A 250 -1.52 10.07 -16.28
C PHE A 250 -0.81 10.46 -17.61
N PRO A 251 0.03 11.50 -17.62
CA PRO A 251 0.64 11.99 -18.86
C PRO A 251 1.78 11.12 -19.40
N GLY A 252 2.33 10.22 -18.54
CA GLY A 252 3.40 9.29 -18.91
C GLY A 252 2.86 7.94 -19.36
N ARG A 253 3.75 6.95 -19.42
CA ARG A 253 3.37 5.57 -19.69
C ARG A 253 2.89 4.87 -18.43
N TRP A 254 1.94 3.97 -18.58
CA TRP A 254 1.51 3.11 -17.49
C TRP A 254 1.39 1.65 -17.92
N ARG A 255 1.58 0.74 -16.98
CA ARG A 255 1.37 -0.71 -17.15
C ARG A 255 0.72 -1.26 -15.89
N VAL A 256 0.03 -2.38 -16.04
CA VAL A 256 -0.64 -3.09 -14.95
C VAL A 256 -0.21 -4.55 -14.95
N THR A 257 0.12 -5.09 -13.78
CA THR A 257 0.25 -6.52 -13.53
C THR A 257 -1.08 -7.03 -12.98
N ARG A 258 -1.50 -8.25 -13.33
CA ARG A 258 -2.73 -8.81 -12.76
C ARG A 258 -2.59 -9.13 -11.29
N GLY A 259 -3.67 -8.86 -10.53
CA GLY A 259 -3.91 -9.40 -9.21
C GLY A 259 -5.04 -10.43 -9.21
N ASN A 260 -5.26 -11.10 -8.08
CA ASN A 260 -6.29 -12.14 -7.98
C ASN A 260 -7.73 -11.62 -8.12
N HIS A 261 -7.96 -10.33 -7.93
CA HIS A 261 -9.22 -9.65 -8.22
C HIS A 261 -9.40 -9.31 -9.71
N ASP A 262 -8.31 -9.24 -10.47
CA ASP A 262 -8.30 -8.91 -11.91
C ASP A 262 -8.40 -10.16 -12.82
N ARG A 263 -8.75 -11.31 -12.27
CA ARG A 263 -8.81 -12.58 -12.99
C ARG A 263 -10.04 -12.70 -13.89
N PRO A 264 -10.05 -13.64 -14.85
CA PRO A 264 -11.27 -14.02 -15.55
C PRO A 264 -12.35 -14.54 -14.60
N HIS A 265 -13.59 -14.18 -14.88
CA HIS A 265 -14.76 -14.59 -14.11
C HIS A 265 -15.75 -15.39 -14.95
N ARG A 266 -16.68 -16.06 -14.27
CA ARG A 266 -17.69 -16.90 -14.92
C ARG A 266 -18.93 -16.08 -15.25
N ALA A 267 -19.33 -16.10 -16.54
CA ALA A 267 -20.56 -15.44 -17.00
C ALA A 267 -21.84 -16.04 -16.43
N ASP A 268 -21.81 -17.33 -16.02
CA ASP A 268 -22.95 -17.97 -15.34
C ASP A 268 -23.13 -17.53 -13.89
N GLN A 269 -22.14 -16.91 -13.28
CA GLN A 269 -22.23 -16.33 -11.92
C GLN A 269 -22.71 -14.89 -11.93
N ASP A 270 -22.30 -14.11 -12.95
CA ASP A 270 -22.72 -12.73 -13.13
C ASP A 270 -22.81 -12.43 -14.64
N ALA A 271 -24.02 -12.17 -15.12
CA ALA A 271 -24.30 -11.96 -16.54
C ALA A 271 -23.55 -10.75 -17.14
N ARG A 272 -23.06 -9.81 -16.30
CA ARG A 272 -22.25 -8.66 -16.78
C ARG A 272 -20.96 -9.09 -17.46
N TYR A 273 -20.38 -10.21 -17.08
CA TYR A 273 -19.18 -10.74 -17.73
C TYR A 273 -19.44 -11.24 -19.15
N ALA A 274 -20.70 -11.52 -19.54
CA ALA A 274 -21.04 -12.05 -20.86
C ALA A 274 -20.65 -11.11 -22.02
N GLU A 275 -20.49 -9.81 -21.75
CA GLU A 275 -20.05 -8.85 -22.78
C GLU A 275 -18.54 -8.91 -23.11
N CYS A 276 -17.77 -9.58 -22.25
CA CYS A 276 -16.31 -9.65 -22.40
C CYS A 276 -15.88 -10.88 -23.22
N SER A 277 -14.64 -10.86 -23.67
CA SER A 277 -14.02 -11.92 -24.48
C SER A 277 -14.01 -13.27 -23.75
N THR A 278 -14.29 -14.34 -24.47
CA THR A 278 -14.22 -15.69 -23.95
C THR A 278 -12.77 -16.03 -23.56
N TYR A 279 -12.61 -16.58 -22.37
CA TYR A 279 -11.34 -17.09 -21.88
C TYR A 279 -11.42 -18.62 -21.72
N THR A 280 -10.55 -19.34 -22.41
CA THR A 280 -10.42 -20.79 -22.27
C THR A 280 -9.23 -21.08 -21.33
N PRO A 281 -9.47 -21.57 -20.11
CA PRO A 281 -8.37 -21.93 -19.22
C PRO A 281 -7.50 -23.03 -19.85
N PRO A 282 -6.17 -22.93 -19.81
CA PRO A 282 -5.29 -24.00 -20.27
C PRO A 282 -5.48 -25.26 -19.41
N GLU A 283 -5.18 -26.41 -19.99
CA GLU A 283 -5.26 -27.69 -19.30
C GLU A 283 -4.42 -27.67 -18.01
N GLY A 284 -5.02 -28.07 -16.88
CA GLY A 284 -4.37 -28.06 -15.57
C GLY A 284 -4.33 -26.72 -14.83
N ALA A 285 -4.80 -25.63 -15.45
CA ALA A 285 -4.87 -24.30 -14.80
C ALA A 285 -5.97 -24.20 -13.72
N LEU A 286 -6.92 -25.12 -13.72
CA LEU A 286 -8.02 -25.16 -12.76
C LEU A 286 -7.63 -25.98 -11.53
N SER A 287 -7.90 -25.46 -10.35
CA SER A 287 -7.82 -26.27 -9.12
C SER A 287 -8.75 -27.47 -9.21
N SER A 288 -8.49 -28.52 -8.43
CA SER A 288 -9.31 -29.74 -8.41
C SER A 288 -10.80 -29.50 -8.10
N ALA A 289 -11.13 -28.35 -7.50
CA ALA A 289 -12.50 -27.91 -7.23
C ALA A 289 -13.17 -27.24 -8.45
N ALA A 290 -12.40 -26.82 -9.45
CA ALA A 290 -12.86 -26.05 -10.60
C ALA A 290 -12.94 -26.86 -11.92
N ARG A 291 -12.79 -28.19 -11.87
CA ARG A 291 -12.78 -29.10 -13.04
C ARG A 291 -14.15 -29.30 -13.69
N ASP A 292 -14.97 -28.26 -13.78
CA ASP A 292 -16.17 -28.34 -14.60
C ASP A 292 -15.81 -27.98 -16.05
N GLU A 293 -15.67 -28.99 -16.87
CA GLU A 293 -15.57 -28.88 -18.33
C GLU A 293 -16.79 -28.09 -18.84
N GLY A 294 -16.53 -27.05 -19.64
CA GLY A 294 -17.57 -26.26 -20.30
C GLY A 294 -18.04 -25.00 -19.58
N ARG A 295 -17.35 -24.54 -18.53
CA ARG A 295 -17.67 -23.25 -17.90
C ARG A 295 -17.28 -22.07 -18.80
N ASP A 296 -18.18 -21.09 -18.90
CA ASP A 296 -17.99 -19.87 -19.70
C ASP A 296 -17.21 -18.83 -18.89
N TYR A 297 -15.88 -18.86 -19.00
CA TYR A 297 -15.01 -17.82 -18.42
C TYR A 297 -14.90 -16.64 -19.39
N ARG A 298 -14.88 -15.44 -18.84
CA ARG A 298 -14.77 -14.17 -19.56
C ARG A 298 -13.64 -13.33 -18.95
N ASP A 299 -12.84 -12.70 -19.79
CA ASP A 299 -11.69 -11.90 -19.38
C ASP A 299 -11.83 -10.43 -19.82
N CYS A 300 -12.62 -9.67 -19.07
CA CYS A 300 -12.77 -8.24 -19.30
C CYS A 300 -11.45 -7.47 -19.07
N PHE A 301 -10.66 -7.91 -18.10
CA PHE A 301 -9.39 -7.27 -17.77
C PHE A 301 -8.37 -7.43 -18.93
N GLY A 302 -8.32 -8.63 -19.52
CA GLY A 302 -7.40 -8.93 -20.62
C GLY A 302 -7.59 -8.03 -21.83
N GLU A 303 -8.81 -7.62 -22.13
CA GLU A 303 -9.13 -6.72 -23.26
C GLU A 303 -8.47 -5.35 -23.16
N HIS A 304 -8.18 -4.88 -21.93
CA HIS A 304 -7.68 -3.54 -21.67
C HIS A 304 -6.24 -3.48 -21.16
N PHE A 305 -5.78 -4.53 -20.44
CA PHE A 305 -4.52 -4.50 -19.70
C PHE A 305 -3.51 -5.58 -20.07
N GLY A 306 -3.87 -6.47 -20.95
CA GLY A 306 -2.98 -7.51 -21.49
C GLY A 306 -3.40 -8.94 -21.17
N GLU A 307 -2.89 -9.86 -21.97
CA GLU A 307 -3.20 -11.28 -21.87
C GLU A 307 -2.75 -11.88 -20.54
N ARG A 308 -3.50 -12.86 -20.08
CA ARG A 308 -3.19 -13.62 -18.87
C ARG A 308 -1.98 -14.54 -19.10
N GLN A 309 -1.20 -14.76 -18.04
CA GLN A 309 -0.06 -15.68 -18.02
C GLN A 309 1.03 -15.37 -19.06
N ARG A 310 1.19 -14.06 -19.36
CA ARG A 310 2.27 -13.54 -20.20
C ARG A 310 3.05 -12.50 -19.42
N PRO A 311 4.38 -12.61 -19.34
CA PRO A 311 5.20 -11.53 -18.80
C PRO A 311 5.19 -10.36 -19.77
N TRP A 312 5.31 -9.16 -19.23
CA TRP A 312 5.56 -7.97 -20.05
C TRP A 312 6.84 -7.28 -19.60
N VAL A 313 7.49 -6.60 -20.52
CA VAL A 313 8.70 -5.82 -20.28
C VAL A 313 8.43 -4.35 -20.61
N GLU A 314 8.84 -3.47 -19.73
CA GLU A 314 8.88 -2.02 -19.96
C GLU A 314 10.32 -1.54 -19.81
N GLU A 315 10.85 -0.98 -20.88
CA GLU A 315 12.19 -0.40 -20.93
C GLU A 315 12.19 0.94 -20.22
N LEU A 316 13.19 1.18 -19.39
CA LEU A 316 13.36 2.41 -18.64
C LEU A 316 14.38 3.34 -19.31
N ASP A 317 14.14 4.65 -19.22
CA ASP A 317 15.05 5.67 -19.73
C ASP A 317 16.39 5.66 -19.00
N SER A 318 16.41 5.15 -17.76
CA SER A 318 17.61 4.89 -16.96
C SER A 318 18.48 3.72 -17.46
N GLY A 319 18.09 3.06 -18.57
CA GLY A 319 18.78 1.87 -19.09
C GLY A 319 18.39 0.55 -18.42
N GLY A 320 17.63 0.60 -17.32
CA GLY A 320 17.07 -0.57 -16.67
C GLY A 320 15.78 -1.07 -17.36
N ARG A 321 15.10 -2.02 -16.72
CA ARG A 321 13.77 -2.50 -17.17
C ARG A 321 12.89 -2.87 -15.98
N VAL A 322 11.58 -2.85 -16.22
CA VAL A 322 10.57 -3.45 -15.33
C VAL A 322 9.96 -4.66 -16.04
N VAL A 323 9.84 -5.77 -15.33
CA VAL A 323 9.20 -6.99 -15.82
C VAL A 323 8.00 -7.31 -14.95
N GLY A 324 6.81 -7.34 -15.54
CA GLY A 324 5.58 -7.74 -14.85
C GLY A 324 5.25 -9.20 -15.11
N VAL A 325 4.84 -9.92 -14.06
CA VAL A 325 4.52 -11.35 -14.09
C VAL A 325 3.12 -11.58 -13.54
N ASP A 326 2.26 -12.23 -14.30
CA ASP A 326 0.95 -12.66 -13.82
C ASP A 326 1.12 -13.86 -12.89
N SER A 327 0.89 -13.65 -11.61
CA SER A 327 0.96 -14.69 -10.59
C SER A 327 -0.41 -15.19 -10.13
N THR A 328 -1.47 -14.94 -10.93
CA THR A 328 -2.85 -15.26 -10.53
C THR A 328 -3.27 -16.66 -10.91
N THR A 329 -4.19 -17.22 -10.13
CA THR A 329 -4.93 -18.44 -10.46
C THR A 329 -6.41 -18.14 -10.63
N LEU A 330 -7.14 -19.04 -11.28
CA LEU A 330 -8.60 -18.96 -11.34
C LEU A 330 -9.20 -19.36 -10.00
N ASP A 331 -10.25 -18.66 -9.58
CA ASP A 331 -11.05 -18.97 -8.38
C ASP A 331 -10.25 -19.15 -7.08
N SER A 332 -9.10 -18.48 -6.96
CA SER A 332 -8.23 -18.54 -5.78
C SER A 332 -7.61 -17.19 -5.47
N SER A 333 -7.42 -16.91 -4.18
CA SER A 333 -6.60 -15.80 -3.68
C SER A 333 -5.12 -16.16 -3.53
N GLY A 334 -4.75 -17.43 -3.75
CA GLY A 334 -3.35 -17.86 -3.81
C GLY A 334 -2.79 -17.76 -5.21
N GLY A 335 -1.46 -17.64 -5.32
CA GLY A 335 -0.77 -17.45 -6.59
C GLY A 335 -0.15 -18.71 -7.19
N ALA A 336 -0.04 -18.71 -8.53
CA ALA A 336 0.77 -19.64 -9.30
C ALA A 336 1.33 -18.96 -10.56
N ILE A 337 2.45 -19.45 -11.06
CA ILE A 337 3.01 -19.04 -12.36
C ILE A 337 2.99 -20.25 -13.28
N ALA A 338 2.36 -20.10 -14.45
CA ALA A 338 2.34 -21.15 -15.46
C ALA A 338 3.76 -21.48 -15.94
N SER A 339 4.00 -22.75 -16.34
CA SER A 339 5.36 -23.17 -16.69
C SER A 339 5.92 -22.45 -17.90
N ASP A 340 5.09 -22.23 -18.91
CA ASP A 340 5.45 -21.50 -20.13
C ASP A 340 5.79 -20.02 -19.83
N GLN A 341 5.01 -19.37 -18.97
CA GLN A 341 5.32 -18.02 -18.48
C GLN A 341 6.63 -17.98 -17.67
N MET A 342 6.88 -19.02 -16.84
CA MET A 342 8.12 -19.10 -16.08
C MET A 342 9.33 -19.29 -17.00
N ASP A 343 9.18 -20.06 -18.07
CA ASP A 343 10.23 -20.29 -19.07
C ASP A 343 10.49 -18.99 -19.86
N GLU A 344 9.43 -18.30 -20.31
CA GLU A 344 9.53 -16.99 -21.00
C GLU A 344 10.18 -15.92 -20.10
N LEU A 345 9.79 -15.85 -18.82
CA LEU A 345 10.45 -14.98 -17.84
C LEU A 345 11.94 -15.31 -17.72
N GLY A 346 12.26 -16.61 -17.69
CA GLY A 346 13.65 -17.06 -17.67
C GLY A 346 14.44 -16.60 -18.89
N ASP A 347 13.87 -16.67 -20.08
CA ASP A 347 14.51 -16.20 -21.31
C ASP A 347 14.72 -14.68 -21.29
N ILE A 348 13.70 -13.91 -20.86
CA ILE A 348 13.81 -12.46 -20.68
C ILE A 348 14.94 -12.09 -19.72
N LEU A 349 15.02 -12.75 -18.58
CA LEU A 349 16.04 -12.42 -17.57
C LEU A 349 17.43 -12.84 -17.99
N ARG A 350 17.60 -14.03 -18.60
CA ARG A 350 18.88 -14.56 -19.07
C ARG A 350 19.42 -13.85 -20.31
N SER A 351 18.57 -13.21 -21.12
CA SER A 351 19.04 -12.46 -22.30
C SER A 351 20.01 -11.33 -21.94
N GLU A 352 19.78 -10.69 -20.78
CA GLU A 352 20.63 -9.61 -20.25
C GLU A 352 20.76 -9.76 -18.71
N PRO A 353 21.56 -10.73 -18.23
CA PRO A 353 21.53 -11.17 -16.84
C PRO A 353 22.06 -10.15 -15.84
N THR A 354 22.80 -9.15 -16.29
CA THR A 354 23.37 -8.07 -15.46
C THR A 354 22.59 -6.77 -15.58
N ARG A 355 21.58 -6.73 -16.45
CA ARG A 355 20.78 -5.53 -16.65
C ARG A 355 19.95 -5.23 -15.43
N ARG A 356 19.99 -3.99 -14.93
CA ARG A 356 19.20 -3.54 -13.80
C ARG A 356 17.72 -3.79 -14.07
N THR A 357 17.11 -4.68 -13.26
CA THR A 357 15.74 -5.17 -13.48
C THR A 357 14.95 -5.08 -12.17
N VAL A 358 13.75 -4.51 -12.26
CA VAL A 358 12.71 -4.62 -11.24
C VAL A 358 11.68 -5.64 -11.72
N VAL A 359 11.41 -6.67 -10.93
CA VAL A 359 10.36 -7.65 -11.23
C VAL A 359 9.15 -7.38 -10.36
N MET A 360 7.97 -7.30 -10.99
CA MET A 360 6.71 -7.05 -10.32
C MET A 360 5.77 -8.24 -10.50
N LEU A 361 5.22 -8.73 -9.41
CA LEU A 361 4.17 -9.75 -9.39
C LEU A 361 3.26 -9.47 -8.19
N HIS A 362 2.00 -9.91 -8.28
CA HIS A 362 1.04 -9.56 -7.24
C HIS A 362 1.28 -10.32 -5.93
N HIS A 363 1.50 -11.64 -6.00
CA HIS A 363 1.66 -12.48 -4.81
C HIS A 363 3.11 -12.50 -4.30
N PRO A 364 3.35 -12.34 -2.98
CA PRO A 364 4.67 -12.52 -2.38
C PRO A 364 5.21 -13.93 -2.60
N VAL A 365 6.55 -14.06 -2.67
CA VAL A 365 7.21 -15.29 -3.12
C VAL A 365 8.10 -15.96 -2.07
N THR A 366 8.24 -15.39 -0.87
CA THR A 366 9.16 -15.92 0.15
C THR A 366 8.43 -16.76 1.20
N ASN A 367 9.13 -17.71 1.82
CA ASN A 367 8.60 -18.44 2.97
C ASN A 367 8.30 -17.46 4.14
N GLU A 368 9.13 -16.44 4.32
CA GLU A 368 8.88 -15.43 5.36
C GLU A 368 7.55 -14.73 5.14
N ALA A 369 7.22 -14.34 3.90
CA ALA A 369 5.93 -13.76 3.58
C ALA A 369 4.78 -14.73 3.91
N ALA A 370 4.91 -16.00 3.58
CA ALA A 370 3.90 -17.03 3.86
C ALA A 370 3.61 -17.19 5.36
N PHE A 371 4.66 -17.13 6.21
CA PHE A 371 4.51 -17.34 7.65
C PHE A 371 4.13 -16.08 8.42
N THR A 372 4.40 -14.91 7.90
CA THR A 372 4.21 -13.64 8.62
C THR A 372 3.00 -12.84 8.18
N ASN A 373 2.35 -13.19 7.06
CA ASN A 373 1.15 -12.46 6.66
C ASN A 373 -0.02 -12.81 7.60
N PRO A 374 -0.91 -11.83 7.90
CA PRO A 374 -2.02 -12.04 8.83
C PRO A 374 -3.14 -12.93 8.27
N GLY A 375 -3.14 -13.22 6.97
CA GLY A 375 -4.07 -14.15 6.33
C GLY A 375 -3.68 -15.61 6.59
N THR A 376 -3.42 -16.35 5.54
CA THR A 376 -2.96 -17.73 5.62
C THR A 376 -1.75 -17.94 4.72
N PRO A 377 -0.94 -19.01 4.90
CA PRO A 377 0.13 -19.35 3.95
C PRO A 377 -0.36 -19.55 2.50
N ALA A 378 -1.67 -19.70 2.28
CA ALA A 378 -2.27 -19.78 0.96
C ALA A 378 -2.37 -18.42 0.23
N PHE A 379 -2.17 -17.30 0.93
CA PHE A 379 -2.19 -15.93 0.37
C PHE A 379 -0.85 -15.48 -0.24
N VAL A 380 -0.03 -16.39 -0.70
CA VAL A 380 1.24 -16.12 -1.38
C VAL A 380 1.36 -16.99 -2.62
N LEU A 381 2.40 -16.81 -3.40
CA LEU A 381 2.72 -17.71 -4.50
C LEU A 381 2.93 -19.14 -3.96
N ASN A 382 2.39 -20.14 -4.63
CA ASN A 382 2.59 -21.53 -4.20
C ASN A 382 4.09 -21.86 -4.10
N ARG A 383 4.46 -22.71 -3.16
CA ARG A 383 5.85 -22.97 -2.80
C ARG A 383 6.71 -23.46 -3.97
N ARG A 384 6.15 -24.26 -4.87
CA ARG A 384 6.90 -24.83 -6.00
C ARG A 384 7.33 -23.72 -6.96
N ASP A 385 6.40 -22.88 -7.35
CA ASP A 385 6.65 -21.80 -8.30
C ASP A 385 7.46 -20.68 -7.64
N ALA A 386 7.20 -20.40 -6.35
CA ALA A 386 8.00 -19.47 -5.56
C ALA A 386 9.49 -19.84 -5.53
N MET A 387 9.80 -21.12 -5.31
CA MET A 387 11.18 -21.61 -5.33
C MET A 387 11.82 -21.57 -6.72
N LYS A 388 11.05 -21.88 -7.79
CA LYS A 388 11.54 -21.75 -9.16
C LYS A 388 11.87 -20.30 -9.50
N PHE A 389 10.95 -19.40 -9.17
CA PHE A 389 11.11 -17.97 -9.38
C PHE A 389 12.34 -17.42 -8.63
N GLN A 390 12.48 -17.72 -7.33
CA GLN A 390 13.63 -17.26 -6.56
C GLN A 390 14.97 -17.81 -7.07
N ARG A 391 15.02 -19.05 -7.55
CA ARG A 391 16.23 -19.59 -8.18
C ARG A 391 16.57 -18.90 -9.50
N LEU A 392 15.55 -18.48 -10.26
CA LEU A 392 15.78 -17.69 -11.45
C LEU A 392 16.37 -16.31 -11.09
N VAL A 393 15.86 -15.67 -10.04
CA VAL A 393 16.42 -14.42 -9.51
C VAL A 393 17.87 -14.60 -9.02
N GLU A 394 18.16 -15.70 -8.29
CA GLU A 394 19.52 -16.05 -7.86
C GLU A 394 20.51 -16.15 -9.03
N GLN A 395 20.05 -16.66 -10.18
CA GLN A 395 20.84 -16.83 -11.39
C GLN A 395 20.97 -15.55 -12.23
N THR A 396 20.27 -14.47 -11.84
CA THR A 396 20.18 -13.23 -12.62
C THR A 396 20.60 -12.03 -11.75
N PRO A 397 21.91 -11.75 -11.64
CA PRO A 397 22.42 -10.72 -10.72
C PRO A 397 21.92 -9.29 -11.01
N GLY A 398 21.42 -9.02 -12.20
CA GLY A 398 20.81 -7.73 -12.55
C GLY A 398 19.44 -7.51 -11.94
N VAL A 399 18.76 -8.53 -11.38
CA VAL A 399 17.51 -8.31 -10.65
C VAL A 399 17.82 -7.63 -9.31
N ALA A 400 17.54 -6.35 -9.22
CA ALA A 400 17.78 -5.54 -8.03
C ALA A 400 16.62 -5.57 -7.03
N LEU A 401 15.38 -5.65 -7.54
CA LEU A 401 14.18 -5.53 -6.72
C LEU A 401 13.06 -6.43 -7.24
N VAL A 402 12.44 -7.16 -6.33
CA VAL A 402 11.19 -7.91 -6.55
C VAL A 402 10.11 -7.28 -5.70
N MET A 403 9.02 -6.82 -6.32
CA MET A 403 7.91 -6.15 -5.66
C MET A 403 6.64 -6.99 -5.69
N ALA A 404 5.95 -7.05 -4.57
CA ALA A 404 4.65 -7.71 -4.43
C ALA A 404 3.63 -6.82 -3.72
N GLY A 405 2.33 -7.03 -4.00
CA GLY A 405 1.18 -6.44 -3.32
C GLY A 405 0.44 -7.47 -2.47
N HIS A 406 -0.91 -7.54 -2.63
CA HIS A 406 -1.81 -8.57 -2.12
C HIS A 406 -1.99 -8.61 -0.58
N THR A 407 -0.92 -8.50 0.17
CA THR A 407 -0.93 -8.57 1.64
C THR A 407 -1.24 -7.22 2.30
N HIS A 408 -1.39 -6.16 1.51
CA HIS A 408 -1.69 -4.79 1.93
C HIS A 408 -0.75 -4.25 3.02
N ARG A 409 0.53 -4.66 3.00
CA ARG A 409 1.52 -4.26 4.02
C ARG A 409 2.86 -3.90 3.39
N SER A 410 3.62 -3.09 4.11
CA SER A 410 5.01 -2.82 3.76
C SER A 410 5.92 -3.77 4.52
N ARG A 411 6.70 -4.58 3.80
CA ARG A 411 7.62 -5.51 4.42
C ARG A 411 8.80 -5.85 3.49
N HIS A 412 10.00 -5.73 4.02
CA HIS A 412 11.19 -6.30 3.40
C HIS A 412 11.30 -7.77 3.86
N ASN A 413 11.22 -8.70 2.93
CA ASN A 413 11.29 -10.14 3.21
C ASN A 413 12.67 -10.69 2.88
N ARG A 414 13.10 -11.64 3.69
CA ARG A 414 14.32 -12.39 3.42
C ARG A 414 14.03 -13.43 2.32
N PRO A 415 14.83 -13.46 1.23
CA PRO A 415 14.73 -14.53 0.23
C PRO A 415 15.16 -15.89 0.79
N ASP A 416 14.67 -16.96 0.17
CA ASP A 416 15.01 -18.35 0.54
C ASP A 416 16.23 -18.87 -0.23
N VAL A 417 16.84 -18.04 -1.07
CA VAL A 417 18.02 -18.31 -1.91
C VAL A 417 19.10 -17.27 -1.67
N ALA A 418 20.31 -17.52 -2.15
CA ALA A 418 21.42 -16.58 -2.04
C ALA A 418 21.34 -15.54 -3.18
N THR A 419 20.84 -14.35 -2.89
CA THR A 419 20.73 -13.25 -3.86
C THR A 419 20.87 -11.90 -3.16
N GLU A 420 21.39 -10.90 -3.88
CA GLU A 420 21.40 -9.50 -3.44
C GLU A 420 20.10 -8.76 -3.76
N ALA A 421 19.19 -9.38 -4.52
CA ALA A 421 17.90 -8.79 -4.84
C ALA A 421 17.07 -8.54 -3.57
N VAL A 422 16.46 -7.37 -3.48
CA VAL A 422 15.54 -7.01 -2.42
C VAL A 422 14.14 -7.55 -2.73
N PHE A 423 13.49 -8.20 -1.77
CA PHE A 423 12.10 -8.68 -1.89
C PHE A 423 11.20 -7.82 -1.01
N LEU A 424 10.33 -7.04 -1.64
CA LEU A 424 9.53 -6.02 -0.99
C LEU A 424 8.02 -6.28 -1.20
N GLU A 425 7.27 -6.44 -0.11
CA GLU A 425 5.82 -6.26 -0.13
C GLU A 425 5.52 -4.78 0.06
N THR A 426 4.59 -4.24 -0.73
CA THR A 426 4.20 -2.83 -0.69
C THR A 426 2.73 -2.68 -0.30
N PRO A 427 2.36 -1.62 0.45
CA PRO A 427 1.02 -1.49 0.99
C PRO A 427 0.01 -1.10 -0.09
N ALA A 428 -1.27 -1.37 0.20
CA ALA A 428 -2.37 -1.04 -0.69
C ALA A 428 -2.53 0.48 -0.87
N ALA A 429 -2.83 0.89 -2.11
CA ALA A 429 -3.15 2.29 -2.40
C ALA A 429 -4.47 2.72 -1.76
N LYS A 430 -5.43 1.80 -1.64
CA LYS A 430 -6.80 2.04 -1.16
C LYS A 430 -6.95 2.12 0.36
N SER A 431 -6.09 1.46 1.14
CA SER A 431 -6.21 1.34 2.60
C SER A 431 -5.00 1.92 3.30
N TRP A 432 -5.12 2.19 4.61
CA TRP A 432 -3.98 2.66 5.40
C TRP A 432 -2.70 1.82 5.14
N PRO A 433 -1.54 2.46 4.88
CA PRO A 433 -1.26 3.90 4.96
C PRO A 433 -1.67 4.72 3.73
N THR A 434 -2.31 4.20 2.74
CA THR A 434 -2.69 4.76 1.43
C THR A 434 -1.53 5.46 0.72
N GLY A 435 -1.21 5.07 -0.51
CA GLY A 435 -0.10 5.70 -1.22
C GLY A 435 0.51 4.80 -2.29
N ALA A 436 1.72 5.17 -2.68
CA ALA A 436 2.49 4.43 -3.68
C ALA A 436 3.98 4.47 -3.39
N THR A 437 4.70 3.51 -3.92
CA THR A 437 6.16 3.43 -3.82
C THR A 437 6.79 4.15 -5.01
N HIS A 438 7.67 5.09 -4.73
CA HIS A 438 8.46 5.80 -5.73
C HIS A 438 9.83 5.16 -5.81
N LEU A 439 10.26 4.81 -7.02
CA LEU A 439 11.58 4.31 -7.32
C LEU A 439 12.34 5.39 -8.10
N ARG A 440 13.38 5.94 -7.49
CA ARG A 440 14.27 6.91 -8.12
C ARG A 440 15.55 6.20 -8.55
N PHE A 441 15.80 6.15 -9.85
CA PHE A 441 16.95 5.49 -10.45
C PHE A 441 18.11 6.48 -10.57
N PHE A 442 19.25 6.09 -10.05
CA PHE A 442 20.53 6.79 -10.14
C PHE A 442 21.56 5.92 -10.88
N ASP A 443 22.72 6.47 -11.21
CA ASP A 443 23.78 5.70 -11.85
C ASP A 443 24.12 4.42 -11.07
N ASP A 444 24.26 4.51 -9.74
CA ASP A 444 24.76 3.43 -8.89
C ASP A 444 23.65 2.76 -8.03
N GLY A 445 22.36 2.96 -8.35
CA GLY A 445 21.35 2.28 -7.56
C GLY A 445 19.94 2.85 -7.69
N ILE A 446 19.07 2.35 -6.81
CA ILE A 446 17.66 2.74 -6.75
C ILE A 446 17.36 3.23 -5.33
N MET A 447 16.78 4.41 -5.19
CA MET A 447 16.20 4.86 -3.94
C MET A 447 14.70 4.54 -3.94
N VAL A 448 14.27 3.80 -2.95
CA VAL A 448 12.89 3.36 -2.76
C VAL A 448 12.27 4.20 -1.65
N ASN A 449 11.13 4.84 -1.93
CA ASN A 449 10.40 5.64 -0.95
C ASN A 449 8.90 5.41 -1.07
N PHE A 450 8.25 5.01 0.00
CA PHE A 450 6.79 5.07 0.07
C PHE A 450 6.35 6.52 0.28
N ARG A 451 5.35 6.96 -0.50
CA ARG A 451 4.73 8.28 -0.36
C ARG A 451 3.23 8.13 -0.14
N HIS A 452 2.77 8.75 0.93
CA HIS A 452 1.36 8.81 1.28
C HIS A 452 0.56 9.61 0.24
N ASN A 453 -0.68 9.21 -0.02
CA ASN A 453 -1.59 9.95 -0.87
C ASN A 453 -1.87 11.35 -0.29
N MET A 454 -1.91 12.35 -1.18
CA MET A 454 -2.15 13.74 -0.82
C MET A 454 -3.58 14.16 -1.13
N GLY A 455 -4.10 15.11 -0.37
CA GLY A 455 -5.41 15.71 -0.59
C GLY A 455 -6.43 15.37 0.51
N ALA A 456 -7.39 16.26 0.72
CA ALA A 456 -8.33 16.18 1.84
C ALA A 456 -9.17 14.88 1.83
N GLU A 457 -9.70 14.50 0.66
CA GLU A 457 -10.50 13.26 0.52
C GLU A 457 -9.65 12.01 0.79
N ALA A 458 -8.40 11.97 0.28
CA ALA A 458 -7.48 10.86 0.51
C ALA A 458 -7.09 10.76 2.00
N HIS A 459 -6.87 11.89 2.65
CA HIS A 459 -6.57 11.95 4.09
C HIS A 459 -7.76 11.52 4.95
N ASP A 460 -8.99 11.96 4.61
CA ASP A 460 -10.20 11.50 5.31
C ASP A 460 -10.37 9.99 5.18
N TRP A 461 -10.15 9.46 3.99
CA TRP A 461 -10.21 8.02 3.76
C TRP A 461 -9.11 7.27 4.53
N ALA A 462 -7.89 7.77 4.53
CA ALA A 462 -6.80 7.20 5.32
C ALA A 462 -7.15 7.10 6.80
N MET A 463 -7.73 8.14 7.38
CA MET A 463 -8.20 8.15 8.77
C MET A 463 -9.30 7.11 9.03
N ARG A 464 -10.20 6.87 8.06
CA ARG A 464 -11.26 5.85 8.17
C ARG A 464 -10.67 4.43 8.14
N THR A 465 -9.81 4.14 7.19
CA THR A 465 -9.19 2.81 7.03
C THR A 465 -8.12 2.51 8.06
N ARG A 466 -7.61 3.51 8.75
CA ARG A 466 -6.70 3.34 9.89
C ARG A 466 -7.31 2.43 10.97
N TRP A 467 -8.63 2.40 11.12
CA TRP A 467 -9.34 1.64 12.15
C TRP A 467 -9.84 0.26 11.68
N THR A 468 -9.69 -0.07 10.42
CA THR A 468 -9.90 -1.46 9.96
C THR A 468 -8.90 -2.40 10.61
N GLN A 469 -9.09 -3.70 10.52
CA GLN A 469 -8.22 -4.69 11.15
C GLN A 469 -8.02 -4.45 12.67
N PHE A 470 -9.10 -4.16 13.39
CA PHE A 470 -9.10 -3.89 14.85
C PHE A 470 -8.22 -2.71 15.29
N GLY A 471 -7.97 -1.74 14.42
CA GLY A 471 -7.09 -0.61 14.69
C GLY A 471 -5.60 -0.97 14.63
N LEU A 472 -5.25 -2.14 14.10
CA LEU A 472 -3.86 -2.59 13.94
C LEU A 472 -3.26 -2.18 12.59
N SER A 473 -4.06 -1.58 11.69
CA SER A 473 -3.59 -1.16 10.35
C SER A 473 -2.28 -0.36 10.36
N PRO A 474 -2.01 0.58 11.31
CA PRO A 474 -0.71 1.25 11.36
C PRO A 474 0.47 0.32 11.63
N ALA A 475 0.29 -0.71 12.44
CA ALA A 475 1.37 -1.65 12.75
C ALA A 475 1.53 -2.73 11.66
N LEU A 476 0.41 -3.19 11.07
CA LEU A 476 0.41 -4.26 10.07
C LEU A 476 0.66 -3.73 8.66
N GLY A 477 -0.05 -2.66 8.26
CA GLY A 477 0.03 -2.11 6.90
C GLY A 477 1.28 -1.29 6.64
N SER A 478 1.68 -0.43 7.58
CA SER A 478 2.82 0.47 7.36
C SER A 478 4.19 -0.23 7.46
N GLY A 479 4.33 -1.33 8.19
CA GLY A 479 5.63 -1.98 8.40
C GLY A 479 6.64 -1.09 9.15
N THR A 480 7.92 -1.29 8.89
CA THR A 480 9.03 -0.50 9.46
C THR A 480 9.38 0.70 8.57
N VAL A 481 10.12 1.67 9.11
CA VAL A 481 10.65 2.80 8.32
C VAL A 481 11.53 2.28 7.18
N ASP A 482 12.38 1.30 7.46
CA ASP A 482 13.31 0.70 6.49
C ASP A 482 12.58 -0.14 5.43
N SER A 483 11.41 -0.72 5.73
CA SER A 483 10.62 -1.42 4.71
C SER A 483 9.94 -0.46 3.73
N ARG A 484 9.78 0.80 4.11
CA ARG A 484 9.20 1.85 3.26
C ARG A 484 10.24 2.70 2.55
N ASN A 485 11.46 2.76 3.09
CA ASN A 485 12.48 3.69 2.63
C ASN A 485 13.86 3.03 2.66
N MET A 486 14.46 2.86 1.51
CA MET A 486 15.77 2.21 1.41
C MET A 486 16.55 2.66 0.18
N VAL A 487 17.84 2.35 0.19
CA VAL A 487 18.73 2.46 -0.97
C VAL A 487 19.19 1.06 -1.36
N ILE A 488 19.01 0.73 -2.63
CA ILE A 488 19.48 -0.50 -3.25
C ILE A 488 20.67 -0.09 -4.15
N ARG A 489 21.84 -0.60 -3.87
CA ARG A 489 23.04 -0.41 -4.71
C ARG A 489 23.10 -1.50 -5.76
N CYS A 490 23.26 -1.15 -7.02
CA CYS A 490 23.27 -2.08 -8.14
C CYS A 490 23.89 -1.47 -9.41
#